data_79d09a9bbdcf5ee05a7134bda14d2af8
#
_entry.id   79d09a9bbdcf5ee05a7134bda14d2af8
#
_cell.length_a   1.000
_cell.length_b   1.000
_cell.length_c   1.000
_cell.angle_alpha   90.00
_cell.angle_beta   90.00
_cell.angle_gamma   90.00
#
_symmetry.space_group_name_H-M   'P 1'
#
loop_
_entity.id
_entity.type
_entity.pdbx_description
1 polymer ?
#
loop_
_entity_poly.entity_id
_entity_poly.type
_entity_poly.pdbx_seq_one_letter_code
_entity_poly.pdbx_strand_id
1 'polypeptide(L)'
;LRCLGAVIDATAGRMTLGDELVYDDGWKVRALRALRRDKIGFVFQAPYLIPFLDVTDNVALLPMLAGVPNDEARKRALELLTALDVQHRAQAMPAQLSGGEQQRVAIARGLVNRPPVILADEPTAPLDSQRAMAVVRILGDMARKYQTAIIVVTHDEKIIPTFKRIYHIRDGVTHEEAGEGRALD
;
A
#
# COMPACT_ATOMS: atom_id res chain seq x y z
N LEU A 1 1.67 -0.78 12.47
CA LEU A 1 1.49 -1.42 11.14
C LEU A 1 2.02 -2.86 11.08
N ARG A 2 3.16 -3.20 11.67
CA ARG A 2 3.78 -4.54 11.53
C ARG A 2 2.89 -5.68 12.03
N CYS A 3 2.15 -5.50 13.14
CA CYS A 3 1.18 -6.50 13.62
C CYS A 3 0.00 -6.63 12.64
N LEU A 4 -0.58 -5.51 12.20
CA LEU A 4 -1.67 -5.50 11.20
C LEU A 4 -1.22 -6.15 9.88
N GLY A 5 0.04 -5.98 9.53
CA GLY A 5 0.65 -6.56 8.33
C GLY A 5 1.06 -8.02 8.46
N ALA A 6 0.76 -8.69 9.58
CA ALA A 6 1.17 -10.07 9.86
C ALA A 6 2.70 -10.30 9.71
N VAL A 7 3.51 -9.28 10.03
CA VAL A 7 4.98 -9.33 9.99
C VAL A 7 5.54 -9.76 11.35
N ILE A 8 4.91 -9.29 12.43
CA ILE A 8 5.21 -9.68 13.82
C ILE A 8 3.90 -10.05 14.52
N ASP A 9 4.00 -10.90 15.53
CA ASP A 9 2.86 -11.29 16.35
C ASP A 9 2.44 -10.12 17.27
N ALA A 10 1.14 -9.96 17.49
CA ALA A 10 0.63 -9.10 18.55
C ALA A 10 0.74 -9.85 19.90
N THR A 11 0.85 -9.09 20.99
CA THR A 11 0.89 -9.67 22.34
C THR A 11 -0.45 -10.33 22.70
N ALA A 12 -1.56 -9.67 22.31
CA ALA A 12 -2.92 -10.14 22.51
C ALA A 12 -3.86 -9.36 21.58
N GLY A 13 -5.12 -9.76 21.51
CA GLY A 13 -6.16 -9.03 20.80
C GLY A 13 -6.78 -9.81 19.64
N ARG A 14 -7.66 -9.14 18.91
CA ARG A 14 -8.43 -9.73 17.82
C ARG A 14 -8.36 -8.87 16.57
N MET A 15 -8.19 -9.51 15.40
CA MET A 15 -8.21 -8.85 14.10
C MET A 15 -9.05 -9.62 13.09
N THR A 16 -9.92 -8.89 12.39
CA THR A 16 -10.68 -9.40 11.25
C THR A 16 -10.31 -8.59 10.00
N LEU A 17 -10.32 -9.23 8.83
CA LEU A 17 -10.28 -8.59 7.52
C LEU A 17 -11.60 -8.89 6.79
N GLY A 18 -12.47 -7.89 6.70
CA GLY A 18 -13.87 -8.13 6.38
C GLY A 18 -14.49 -9.06 7.42
N ASP A 19 -15.11 -10.15 6.96
CA ASP A 19 -15.74 -11.16 7.84
C ASP A 19 -14.78 -12.27 8.26
N GLU A 20 -13.54 -12.28 7.76
CA GLU A 20 -12.55 -13.32 8.09
C GLU A 20 -11.80 -12.99 9.38
N LEU A 21 -11.88 -13.89 10.37
CA LEU A 21 -11.07 -13.81 11.59
C LEU A 21 -9.65 -14.26 11.27
N VAL A 22 -8.68 -13.34 11.34
CA VAL A 22 -7.27 -13.63 11.02
C VAL A 22 -6.39 -13.79 12.25
N TYR A 23 -6.72 -13.12 13.36
CA TYR A 23 -6.00 -13.19 14.62
C TYR A 23 -6.95 -13.13 15.82
N ASP A 24 -6.71 -13.95 16.85
CA ASP A 24 -7.41 -13.96 18.13
C ASP A 24 -6.50 -14.62 19.16
N ASP A 25 -5.67 -13.80 19.82
CA ASP A 25 -4.55 -14.22 20.68
C ASP A 25 -3.65 -15.28 20.04
N GLY A 26 -3.52 -15.19 18.73
CA GLY A 26 -2.77 -16.11 17.87
C GLY A 26 -3.38 -16.18 16.46
N TRP A 27 -2.57 -16.54 15.47
CA TRP A 27 -3.01 -16.60 14.07
C TRP A 27 -4.05 -17.69 13.86
N LYS A 28 -5.18 -17.33 13.24
CA LYS A 28 -6.25 -18.25 12.84
C LYS A 28 -6.10 -18.70 11.39
N VAL A 29 -5.23 -18.08 10.63
CA VAL A 29 -4.89 -18.42 9.25
C VAL A 29 -3.59 -19.22 9.20
N ARG A 30 -3.57 -20.32 8.41
CA ARG A 30 -2.40 -21.21 8.32
C ARG A 30 -1.27 -20.64 7.46
N ALA A 31 -1.62 -19.85 6.44
CA ALA A 31 -0.69 -19.40 5.41
C ALA A 31 -0.48 -17.88 5.48
N LEU A 32 0.29 -17.38 6.44
CA LEU A 32 0.59 -15.95 6.60
C LEU A 32 1.21 -15.30 5.34
N ARG A 33 1.98 -16.08 4.56
CA ARG A 33 2.54 -15.58 3.28
C ARG A 33 1.44 -15.28 2.26
N ALA A 34 0.44 -16.17 2.16
CA ALA A 34 -0.72 -15.96 1.28
C ALA A 34 -1.58 -14.79 1.78
N LEU A 35 -1.82 -14.68 3.09
CA LEU A 35 -2.51 -13.54 3.68
C LEU A 35 -1.85 -12.20 3.28
N ARG A 36 -0.52 -12.10 3.45
CA ARG A 36 0.23 -10.88 3.06
C ARG A 36 0.20 -10.61 1.57
N ARG A 37 0.34 -11.67 0.75
CA ARG A 37 0.36 -11.52 -0.72
C ARG A 37 -0.99 -11.09 -1.29
N ASP A 38 -2.08 -11.66 -0.75
CA ASP A 38 -3.41 -11.58 -1.40
C ASP A 38 -4.34 -10.59 -0.71
N LYS A 39 -4.15 -10.34 0.59
CA LYS A 39 -5.08 -9.53 1.40
C LYS A 39 -4.49 -8.22 1.92
N ILE A 40 -3.17 -8.06 1.89
CA ILE A 40 -2.50 -6.89 2.47
C ILE A 40 -1.53 -6.28 1.46
N GLY A 41 -1.84 -5.08 1.00
CA GLY A 41 -0.89 -4.28 0.23
C GLY A 41 0.05 -3.53 1.15
N PHE A 42 1.33 -3.42 0.78
CA PHE A 42 2.31 -2.63 1.52
C PHE A 42 2.87 -1.51 0.66
N VAL A 43 2.90 -0.31 1.22
CA VAL A 43 3.60 0.86 0.69
C VAL A 43 4.52 1.38 1.78
N PHE A 44 5.82 1.30 1.58
CA PHE A 44 6.83 1.72 2.55
C PHE A 44 7.36 3.11 2.22
N GLN A 45 7.99 3.75 3.20
CA GLN A 45 8.71 5.01 3.05
C GLN A 45 9.78 4.92 1.94
N ALA A 46 10.61 3.86 1.97
CA ALA A 46 11.48 3.52 0.85
C ALA A 46 10.75 2.56 -0.09
N PRO A 47 10.77 2.77 -1.40
CA PRO A 47 10.03 1.96 -2.37
C PRO A 47 10.42 0.49 -2.40
N TYR A 48 11.64 0.14 -2.01
CA TYR A 48 12.18 -1.23 -2.00
C TYR A 48 11.88 -1.99 -3.29
N LEU A 49 12.10 -1.36 -4.43
CA LEU A 49 11.99 -2.02 -5.73
C LEU A 49 13.14 -3.02 -5.90
N ILE A 50 12.85 -4.14 -6.54
CA ILE A 50 13.83 -5.18 -6.82
C ILE A 50 14.75 -4.67 -7.93
N PRO A 51 16.06 -4.45 -7.69
CA PRO A 51 16.92 -3.67 -8.57
C PRO A 51 17.22 -4.34 -9.92
N PHE A 52 17.07 -5.64 -10.01
CA PHE A 52 17.32 -6.44 -11.23
C PHE A 52 16.04 -6.82 -12.00
N LEU A 53 14.88 -6.30 -11.60
CA LEU A 53 13.63 -6.40 -12.31
C LEU A 53 13.25 -5.03 -12.90
N ASP A 54 12.71 -5.02 -14.11
CA ASP A 54 12.12 -3.80 -14.66
C ASP A 54 10.88 -3.36 -13.86
N VAL A 55 10.35 -2.18 -14.18
CA VAL A 55 9.17 -1.61 -13.51
C VAL A 55 7.95 -2.53 -13.62
N THR A 56 7.70 -3.09 -14.80
CA THR A 56 6.56 -3.99 -15.02
C THR A 56 6.70 -5.25 -14.18
N ASP A 57 7.88 -5.85 -14.17
CA ASP A 57 8.15 -7.09 -13.43
C ASP A 57 8.16 -6.86 -11.91
N ASN A 58 8.59 -5.70 -11.43
CA ASN A 58 8.46 -5.32 -10.02
C ASN A 58 7.00 -5.35 -9.55
N VAL A 59 6.06 -4.96 -10.40
CA VAL A 59 4.62 -4.95 -10.08
C VAL A 59 4.01 -6.34 -10.34
N ALA A 60 4.34 -6.99 -11.45
CA ALA A 60 3.78 -8.28 -11.85
C ALA A 60 4.21 -9.45 -10.96
N LEU A 61 5.30 -9.30 -10.21
CA LEU A 61 5.84 -10.39 -9.39
C LEU A 61 4.82 -10.97 -8.40
N LEU A 62 4.05 -10.11 -7.71
CA LEU A 62 3.11 -10.60 -6.70
C LEU A 62 1.98 -11.45 -7.27
N PRO A 63 1.27 -11.07 -8.36
CA PRO A 63 0.29 -11.94 -8.99
C PRO A 63 0.94 -13.21 -9.56
N MET A 64 2.16 -13.15 -10.11
CA MET A 64 2.86 -14.35 -10.57
C MET A 64 3.12 -15.33 -9.41
N LEU A 65 3.54 -14.84 -8.25
CA LEU A 65 3.69 -15.66 -7.04
C LEU A 65 2.33 -16.18 -6.50
N ALA A 66 1.22 -15.57 -6.89
CA ALA A 66 -0.13 -16.06 -6.62
C ALA A 66 -0.60 -17.11 -7.65
N GLY A 67 0.22 -17.46 -8.63
CA GLY A 67 -0.11 -18.44 -9.67
C GLY A 67 -0.82 -17.85 -10.88
N VAL A 68 -0.91 -16.51 -10.99
CA VAL A 68 -1.46 -15.87 -12.19
C VAL A 68 -0.47 -16.04 -13.36
N PRO A 69 -0.93 -16.41 -14.57
CA PRO A 69 -0.07 -16.51 -15.74
C PRO A 69 0.69 -15.21 -16.01
N ASN A 70 1.93 -15.33 -16.50
CA ASN A 70 2.83 -14.18 -16.69
C ASN A 70 2.18 -13.06 -17.53
N ASP A 71 1.58 -13.39 -18.66
CA ASP A 71 0.98 -12.38 -19.55
C ASP A 71 -0.16 -11.62 -18.86
N GLU A 72 -0.99 -12.30 -18.10
CA GLU A 72 -2.07 -11.68 -17.34
C GLU A 72 -1.52 -10.83 -16.18
N ALA A 73 -0.49 -11.30 -15.47
CA ALA A 73 0.16 -10.55 -14.40
C ALA A 73 0.79 -9.24 -14.93
N ARG A 74 1.50 -9.31 -16.05
CA ARG A 74 2.08 -8.13 -16.71
C ARG A 74 1.01 -7.18 -17.23
N LYS A 75 -0.10 -7.69 -17.77
CA LYS A 75 -1.24 -6.86 -18.18
C LYS A 75 -1.81 -6.07 -17.02
N ARG A 76 -2.08 -6.72 -15.87
CA ARG A 76 -2.54 -6.05 -14.64
C ARG A 76 -1.55 -4.99 -14.16
N ALA A 77 -0.26 -5.31 -14.22
CA ALA A 77 0.79 -4.35 -13.85
C ALA A 77 0.74 -3.11 -14.75
N LEU A 78 0.67 -3.27 -16.07
CA LEU A 78 0.60 -2.15 -17.03
C LEU A 78 -0.66 -1.29 -16.85
N GLU A 79 -1.81 -1.89 -16.56
CA GLU A 79 -3.05 -1.16 -16.26
C GLU A 79 -2.88 -0.24 -15.04
N LEU A 80 -2.22 -0.73 -13.97
CA LEU A 80 -1.93 0.08 -12.78
C LEU A 80 -0.87 1.14 -13.04
N LEU A 81 0.21 0.80 -13.76
CA LEU A 81 1.25 1.76 -14.12
C LEU A 81 0.68 2.91 -14.98
N THR A 82 -0.30 2.61 -15.83
CA THR A 82 -1.03 3.63 -16.61
C THR A 82 -1.86 4.51 -15.69
N ALA A 83 -2.64 3.91 -14.78
CA ALA A 83 -3.48 4.65 -13.82
C ALA A 83 -2.66 5.53 -12.87
N LEU A 84 -1.38 5.21 -12.65
CA LEU A 84 -0.44 5.93 -11.80
C LEU A 84 0.50 6.85 -12.57
N ASP A 85 0.27 7.05 -13.87
CA ASP A 85 1.07 7.91 -14.75
C ASP A 85 2.58 7.60 -14.72
N VAL A 86 2.90 6.30 -14.77
CA VAL A 86 4.30 5.81 -14.79
C VAL A 86 4.53 4.72 -15.83
N GLN A 87 3.56 4.47 -16.72
CA GLN A 87 3.67 3.45 -17.78
C GLN A 87 4.82 3.74 -18.75
N HIS A 88 5.16 5.00 -18.99
CA HIS A 88 6.28 5.40 -19.84
C HIS A 88 7.63 4.87 -19.35
N ARG A 89 7.69 4.38 -18.11
CA ARG A 89 8.86 3.74 -17.47
C ARG A 89 8.75 2.22 -17.38
N ALA A 90 7.78 1.60 -18.03
CA ALA A 90 7.47 0.17 -17.86
C ALA A 90 8.68 -0.78 -18.00
N GLN A 91 9.61 -0.46 -18.91
CA GLN A 91 10.82 -1.26 -19.16
C GLN A 91 12.08 -0.70 -18.47
N ALA A 92 11.97 0.39 -17.73
CA ALA A 92 13.09 0.98 -17.01
C ALA A 92 13.47 0.15 -15.78
N MET A 93 14.75 0.19 -15.42
CA MET A 93 15.23 -0.36 -14.15
C MET A 93 15.02 0.64 -13.01
N PRO A 94 14.84 0.19 -11.76
CA PRO A 94 14.63 1.08 -10.61
C PRO A 94 15.63 2.22 -10.49
N ALA A 95 16.90 1.98 -10.79
CA ALA A 95 17.95 3.00 -10.73
C ALA A 95 17.79 4.16 -11.74
N GLN A 96 16.94 3.99 -12.75
CA GLN A 96 16.67 5.00 -13.79
C GLN A 96 15.44 5.87 -13.45
N LEU A 97 14.79 5.62 -12.32
CA LEU A 97 13.57 6.29 -11.89
C LEU A 97 13.87 7.42 -10.89
N SER A 98 13.13 8.51 -10.99
CA SER A 98 13.04 9.51 -9.92
C SER A 98 12.37 8.91 -8.68
N GLY A 99 12.60 9.51 -7.50
CA GLY A 99 11.97 9.04 -6.25
C GLY A 99 10.43 8.97 -6.31
N GLY A 100 9.80 9.96 -6.96
CA GLY A 100 8.35 9.95 -7.16
C GLY A 100 7.86 8.84 -8.12
N GLU A 101 8.62 8.53 -9.18
CA GLU A 101 8.32 7.40 -10.06
C GLU A 101 8.47 6.06 -9.32
N GLN A 102 9.55 5.89 -8.53
CA GLN A 102 9.74 4.69 -7.71
C GLN A 102 8.59 4.51 -6.72
N GLN A 103 8.12 5.58 -6.08
CA GLN A 103 7.00 5.52 -5.14
C GLN A 103 5.69 5.12 -5.83
N ARG A 104 5.39 5.66 -7.03
CA ARG A 104 4.22 5.23 -7.82
C ARG A 104 4.29 3.76 -8.23
N VAL A 105 5.47 3.25 -8.58
CA VAL A 105 5.67 1.82 -8.84
C VAL A 105 5.45 0.97 -7.58
N ALA A 106 5.92 1.41 -6.42
CA ALA A 106 5.67 0.74 -5.14
C ALA A 106 4.18 0.70 -4.78
N ILE A 107 3.43 1.78 -5.07
CA ILE A 107 1.97 1.83 -4.91
C ILE A 107 1.30 0.83 -5.86
N ALA A 108 1.70 0.80 -7.16
CA ALA A 108 1.20 -0.18 -8.12
C ALA A 108 1.40 -1.61 -7.62
N ARG A 109 2.60 -1.92 -7.12
CA ARG A 109 2.92 -3.23 -6.55
C ARG A 109 2.04 -3.58 -5.36
N GLY A 110 1.76 -2.61 -4.47
CA GLY A 110 0.87 -2.81 -3.33
C GLY A 110 -0.58 -3.09 -3.72
N LEU A 111 -1.02 -2.62 -4.89
CA LEU A 111 -2.40 -2.70 -5.38
C LEU A 111 -2.67 -3.87 -6.33
N VAL A 112 -1.62 -4.48 -6.93
CA VAL A 112 -1.78 -5.36 -8.09
C VAL A 112 -2.64 -6.60 -7.83
N ASN A 113 -2.66 -7.10 -6.61
CA ASN A 113 -3.52 -8.21 -6.18
C ASN A 113 -4.89 -7.73 -5.66
N ARG A 114 -5.23 -6.43 -5.78
CA ARG A 114 -6.47 -5.82 -5.30
C ARG A 114 -6.79 -6.18 -3.85
N PRO A 115 -5.85 -5.93 -2.92
CA PRO A 115 -6.04 -6.30 -1.53
C PRO A 115 -7.17 -5.47 -0.90
N PRO A 116 -7.94 -6.03 0.07
CA PRO A 116 -8.95 -5.28 0.80
C PRO A 116 -8.36 -4.19 1.70
N VAL A 117 -7.07 -4.27 2.06
CA VAL A 117 -6.39 -3.25 2.87
C VAL A 117 -4.99 -2.96 2.34
N ILE A 118 -4.62 -1.68 2.36
CA ILE A 118 -3.24 -1.21 2.16
C ILE A 118 -2.73 -0.61 3.45
N LEU A 119 -1.52 -0.99 3.83
CA LEU A 119 -0.76 -0.43 4.93
C LEU A 119 0.36 0.43 4.36
N ALA A 120 0.29 1.73 4.58
CA ALA A 120 1.28 2.69 4.11
C ALA A 120 2.05 3.29 5.30
N ASP A 121 3.36 3.13 5.29
CA ASP A 121 4.27 3.60 6.33
C ASP A 121 5.07 4.78 5.77
N GLU A 122 4.73 6.00 6.22
CA GLU A 122 5.34 7.25 5.76
C GLU A 122 5.47 7.37 4.23
N PRO A 123 4.39 7.12 3.45
CA PRO A 123 4.49 6.97 2.00
C PRO A 123 4.92 8.25 1.28
N THR A 124 4.93 9.39 1.97
CA THR A 124 5.25 10.71 1.43
C THR A 124 6.55 11.30 1.98
N ALA A 125 7.17 10.70 2.99
CA ALA A 125 8.33 11.26 3.69
C ALA A 125 9.53 11.65 2.77
N PRO A 126 9.85 10.91 1.69
CA PRO A 126 10.96 11.29 0.80
C PRO A 126 10.57 12.35 -0.25
N LEU A 127 9.34 12.89 -0.21
CA LEU A 127 8.78 13.73 -1.25
C LEU A 127 8.62 15.18 -0.80
N ASP A 128 8.75 16.12 -1.75
CA ASP A 128 8.31 17.50 -1.53
C ASP A 128 6.76 17.56 -1.40
N SER A 129 6.26 18.68 -0.88
CA SER A 129 4.84 18.84 -0.58
C SER A 129 3.92 18.60 -1.79
N GLN A 130 4.32 19.03 -2.99
CA GLN A 130 3.51 18.87 -4.20
C GLN A 130 3.42 17.38 -4.61
N ARG A 131 4.54 16.66 -4.56
CA ARG A 131 4.59 15.23 -4.85
C ARG A 131 3.91 14.40 -3.78
N ALA A 132 4.03 14.80 -2.50
CA ALA A 132 3.33 14.17 -1.39
C ALA A 132 1.81 14.20 -1.58
N MET A 133 1.25 15.38 -1.91
CA MET A 133 -0.17 15.54 -2.19
C MET A 133 -0.62 14.71 -3.41
N ALA A 134 0.19 14.63 -4.47
CA ALA A 134 -0.10 13.77 -5.62
C ALA A 134 -0.18 12.28 -5.23
N VAL A 135 0.73 11.79 -4.38
CA VAL A 135 0.71 10.41 -3.87
C VAL A 135 -0.55 10.14 -3.04
N VAL A 136 -0.92 11.05 -2.13
CA VAL A 136 -2.13 10.89 -1.31
C VAL A 136 -3.40 10.89 -2.17
N ARG A 137 -3.48 11.78 -3.18
CA ARG A 137 -4.57 11.79 -4.16
C ARG A 137 -4.69 10.45 -4.88
N ILE A 138 -3.57 9.94 -5.41
CA ILE A 138 -3.51 8.64 -6.08
C ILE A 138 -3.99 7.52 -5.15
N LEU A 139 -3.52 7.47 -3.91
CA LEU A 139 -3.97 6.48 -2.93
C LEU A 139 -5.48 6.59 -2.68
N GLY A 140 -6.01 7.80 -2.51
CA GLY A 140 -7.44 8.04 -2.35
C GLY A 140 -8.29 7.60 -3.56
N ASP A 141 -7.83 7.88 -4.77
CA ASP A 141 -8.48 7.46 -6.02
C ASP A 141 -8.48 5.93 -6.15
N MET A 142 -7.35 5.30 -5.85
CA MET A 142 -7.24 3.85 -5.88
C MET A 142 -8.10 3.18 -4.81
N ALA A 143 -8.19 3.76 -3.60
CA ALA A 143 -9.08 3.28 -2.54
C ALA A 143 -10.53 3.25 -3.01
N ARG A 144 -10.98 4.34 -3.63
CA ARG A 144 -12.35 4.44 -4.19
C ARG A 144 -12.57 3.46 -5.35
N LYS A 145 -11.64 3.42 -6.29
CA LYS A 145 -11.74 2.59 -7.50
C LYS A 145 -11.78 1.09 -7.18
N TYR A 146 -10.96 0.65 -6.24
CA TYR A 146 -10.79 -0.78 -5.91
C TYR A 146 -11.48 -1.19 -4.62
N GLN A 147 -12.22 -0.28 -3.96
CA GLN A 147 -12.90 -0.52 -2.68
C GLN A 147 -11.93 -1.06 -1.61
N THR A 148 -10.73 -0.51 -1.59
CA THR A 148 -9.64 -0.89 -0.68
C THR A 148 -9.58 0.09 0.49
N ALA A 149 -9.52 -0.38 1.73
CA ALA A 149 -9.21 0.45 2.89
C ALA A 149 -7.72 0.82 2.88
N ILE A 150 -7.38 2.07 3.21
CA ILE A 150 -5.98 2.49 3.32
C ILE A 150 -5.72 2.99 4.73
N ILE A 151 -4.73 2.39 5.40
CA ILE A 151 -4.23 2.82 6.70
C ILE A 151 -2.85 3.43 6.47
N VAL A 152 -2.72 4.72 6.79
CA VAL A 152 -1.48 5.47 6.63
C VAL A 152 -0.93 5.81 8.02
N VAL A 153 0.34 5.53 8.25
CA VAL A 153 1.10 6.12 9.36
C VAL A 153 1.89 7.28 8.80
N THR A 154 1.73 8.45 9.39
CA THR A 154 2.45 9.65 8.97
C THR A 154 2.55 10.66 10.10
N HIS A 155 3.54 11.52 10.02
CA HIS A 155 3.69 12.73 10.84
C HIS A 155 3.56 14.02 10.00
N ASP A 156 3.22 13.90 8.72
CA ASP A 156 3.03 15.06 7.83
C ASP A 156 1.65 15.69 8.05
N GLU A 157 1.63 16.80 8.79
CA GLU A 157 0.41 17.56 9.10
C GLU A 157 -0.34 18.05 7.84
N LYS A 158 0.33 18.15 6.69
CA LYS A 158 -0.30 18.64 5.45
C LYS A 158 -1.26 17.63 4.85
N ILE A 159 -1.00 16.34 5.04
CA ILE A 159 -1.86 15.28 4.48
C ILE A 159 -2.93 14.80 5.46
N ILE A 160 -2.77 15.03 6.77
CA ILE A 160 -3.72 14.61 7.81
C ILE A 160 -5.17 15.05 7.51
N PRO A 161 -5.46 16.31 7.09
CA PRO A 161 -6.84 16.74 6.81
C PRO A 161 -7.54 15.96 5.68
N THR A 162 -6.80 15.20 4.87
CA THR A 162 -7.38 14.40 3.78
C THR A 162 -8.02 13.10 4.26
N PHE A 163 -7.69 12.66 5.46
CA PHE A 163 -8.21 11.41 6.02
C PHE A 163 -9.56 11.62 6.74
N LYS A 164 -10.42 10.62 6.65
CA LYS A 164 -11.75 10.63 7.31
C LYS A 164 -11.70 10.20 8.77
N ARG A 165 -10.69 9.43 9.16
CA ARG A 165 -10.49 8.91 10.51
C ARG A 165 -9.03 9.05 10.87
N ILE A 166 -8.75 9.56 12.04
CA ILE A 166 -7.40 9.80 12.57
C ILE A 166 -7.27 9.07 13.89
N TYR A 167 -6.17 8.37 14.07
CA TYR A 167 -5.84 7.68 15.32
C TYR A 167 -4.55 8.24 15.89
N HIS A 168 -4.64 8.95 16.99
CA HIS A 168 -3.48 9.43 17.75
C HIS A 168 -3.03 8.34 18.71
N ILE A 169 -1.77 7.96 18.63
CA ILE A 169 -1.16 6.96 19.53
C ILE A 169 -0.16 7.69 20.43
N ARG A 170 -0.44 7.71 21.75
CA ARG A 170 0.45 8.28 22.78
C ARG A 170 0.53 7.31 23.95
N ASP A 171 1.74 7.02 24.40
CA ASP A 171 2.00 6.15 25.55
C ASP A 171 1.26 4.80 25.49
N GLY A 172 1.14 4.23 24.30
CA GLY A 172 0.45 2.96 24.06
C GLY A 172 -1.09 3.04 24.04
N VAL A 173 -1.66 4.23 24.20
CA VAL A 173 -3.11 4.46 24.14
C VAL A 173 -3.48 5.08 22.80
N THR A 174 -4.57 4.60 22.22
CA THR A 174 -5.10 5.08 20.94
C THR A 174 -6.34 5.93 21.17
N HIS A 175 -6.36 7.14 20.62
CA HIS A 175 -7.52 8.03 20.60
C HIS A 175 -7.97 8.24 19.15
N GLU A 176 -9.25 7.98 18.86
CA GLU A 176 -9.85 8.21 17.56
C GLU A 176 -10.41 9.63 17.47
N GLU A 177 -10.19 10.28 16.33
CA GLU A 177 -10.72 11.57 15.96
C GLU A 177 -11.34 11.50 14.56
N ALA A 178 -12.46 12.17 14.37
CA ALA A 178 -13.04 12.34 13.04
C ALA A 178 -12.20 13.33 12.23
N GLY A 179 -11.63 12.88 11.13
CA GLY A 179 -10.90 13.75 10.21
C GLY A 179 -11.85 14.51 9.28
N GLU A 180 -11.35 15.58 8.66
CA GLU A 180 -12.14 16.42 7.75
C GLU A 180 -12.49 15.71 6.44
N GLY A 181 -11.66 14.77 5.99
CA GLY A 181 -11.84 14.05 4.73
C GLY A 181 -11.84 14.99 3.52
N ARG A 182 -11.03 16.05 3.57
CA ARG A 182 -10.94 17.05 2.50
C ARG A 182 -10.64 16.37 1.16
N ALA A 183 -11.42 16.72 0.12
CA ALA A 183 -11.05 16.38 -1.24
C ALA A 183 -9.74 17.10 -1.60
N LEU A 184 -8.87 16.41 -2.30
CA LEU A 184 -7.66 16.99 -2.89
C LEU A 184 -8.05 17.50 -4.29
N ASP A 185 -8.26 18.79 -4.42
CA ASP A 185 -8.52 19.47 -5.70
C ASP A 185 -7.28 19.44 -6.60
#